data_4955a3a8a9ec64c2db97856fc6087bfd
#
_entry.id   4955a3a8a9ec64c2db97856fc6087bfd
#
_cell.length_a   1.000
_cell.length_b   1.000
_cell.length_c   1.000
_cell.angle_alpha   90.00
_cell.angle_beta   90.00
_cell.angle_gamma   90.00
#
_symmetry.space_group_name_H-M   'P 1'
#
loop_
_entity.id
_entity.type
_entity.pdbx_description
1 polymer ?
#
loop_
_entity_poly.entity_id
_entity_poly.type
_entity_poly.pdbx_seq_one_letter_code
_entity_poly.pdbx_strand_id
1 'polypeptide(L)'
;MLLTQTTTPEDVKALDRAELPLLCGEIRHAILESSAAVGGHVAPNLGVVELTVALHRVFNSPTDKIVFDVSHQTYAHKALTGRAYTYIDPARYGEASGFANPDESEHDLFAMGHTSTSVSLGCGLAHARDLAGDAYNVITIIGDGSLSGGLAFEGFNNAAELDSNLIIIVNDNDQSIAENHGGLYRNLAELRASNGTCERNVFRAMGLDYRYLDAGNDVLALVDALQELRDIDHPIVLHVSTAKGKGFEPAQSDPERWHHVGPFDMATGRKLCPGHPSKPAPRTYADITGEALSAAIERDSQVVGITAATPYIMGFTPELRAAAGKQFVDVGIAEEHAVTFATALARSGAKPVFGVYGTFLQRAYDELWHDLCLNDAPATILVFGASIFGTTSETHLSFFDISMLGALPNMRYLAPACMEEYLSMLSWSLDHREHPVAIRVPGIGLVSRPDLAPAEDADYGVARYNVVRQGRDVAVLALGDFFKLGERVANRLAAEYGIEATLVNPRFATELDREFLDSLAAEHRVVITLEDGILDGGWGERVACYLACTPVRTRTFGIAKGFPDRYDPNELLAQNGMTVENMAAEAVRLLNE
;
A
#
# COMPACT_ATOMS: atom_id res chain seq x y z
N MET A 1 -36.35 1.57 8.33
CA MET A 1 -34.89 1.44 8.55
C MET A 1 -34.41 2.77 9.12
N LEU A 2 -33.79 2.78 10.28
CA LEU A 2 -33.28 4.00 10.93
C LEU A 2 -32.20 4.68 10.07
N LEU A 3 -31.28 3.88 9.49
CA LEU A 3 -30.18 4.39 8.66
C LEU A 3 -30.63 5.27 7.48
N THR A 4 -31.82 5.05 6.90
CA THR A 4 -32.34 5.89 5.83
C THR A 4 -32.77 7.29 6.30
N GLN A 5 -32.93 7.47 7.61
CA GLN A 5 -33.35 8.72 8.26
C GLN A 5 -32.26 9.32 9.13
N THR A 6 -31.18 8.57 9.39
CA THR A 6 -30.06 8.95 10.26
C THR A 6 -28.79 8.99 9.40
N THR A 7 -28.60 10.08 8.69
CA THR A 7 -27.52 10.23 7.70
C THR A 7 -26.52 11.33 8.07
N THR A 8 -26.80 12.07 9.15
CA THR A 8 -25.93 13.14 9.67
C THR A 8 -25.62 12.92 11.15
N PRO A 9 -24.56 13.51 11.69
CA PRO A 9 -24.27 13.46 13.13
C PRO A 9 -25.42 14.03 14.00
N GLU A 10 -26.14 15.03 13.52
CA GLU A 10 -27.29 15.62 14.20
C GLU A 10 -28.43 14.61 14.33
N ASP A 11 -28.67 13.81 13.28
CA ASP A 11 -29.70 12.75 13.32
C ASP A 11 -29.33 11.69 14.38
N VAL A 12 -28.05 11.29 14.48
CA VAL A 12 -27.57 10.34 15.51
C VAL A 12 -27.82 10.89 16.91
N LYS A 13 -27.62 12.19 17.14
CA LYS A 13 -27.88 12.84 18.42
C LYS A 13 -29.35 12.95 18.77
N ALA A 14 -30.21 12.98 17.77
CA ALA A 14 -31.66 13.04 17.96
C ALA A 14 -32.30 11.70 18.35
N LEU A 15 -31.61 10.57 18.12
CA LEU A 15 -32.13 9.23 18.44
C LEU A 15 -32.28 9.01 19.94
N ASP A 16 -33.27 8.24 20.33
CA ASP A 16 -33.33 7.70 21.69
C ASP A 16 -32.16 6.74 21.93
N ARG A 17 -31.67 6.70 23.17
CA ARG A 17 -30.54 5.84 23.56
C ARG A 17 -30.76 4.35 23.19
N ALA A 18 -32.02 3.87 23.29
CA ALA A 18 -32.41 2.50 22.96
C ALA A 18 -32.38 2.19 21.45
N GLU A 19 -32.34 3.21 20.58
CA GLU A 19 -32.29 3.07 19.13
C GLU A 19 -30.85 2.89 18.60
N LEU A 20 -29.83 3.32 19.36
CA LEU A 20 -28.43 3.26 18.92
C LEU A 20 -27.97 1.82 18.58
N PRO A 21 -28.27 0.76 19.37
CA PRO A 21 -27.94 -0.60 18.99
C PRO A 21 -28.61 -1.07 17.70
N LEU A 22 -29.84 -0.60 17.42
CA LEU A 22 -30.56 -0.91 16.18
C LEU A 22 -29.89 -0.26 14.99
N LEU A 23 -29.50 1.01 15.12
CA LEU A 23 -28.75 1.74 14.08
C LEU A 23 -27.42 1.03 13.77
N CYS A 24 -26.66 0.59 14.80
CA CYS A 24 -25.43 -0.19 14.59
C CYS A 24 -25.68 -1.47 13.79
N GLY A 25 -26.76 -2.18 14.07
CA GLY A 25 -27.16 -3.39 13.32
C GLY A 25 -27.46 -3.08 11.85
N GLU A 26 -28.19 -2.01 11.56
CA GLU A 26 -28.52 -1.59 10.19
C GLU A 26 -27.28 -1.13 9.41
N ILE A 27 -26.40 -0.33 10.02
CA ILE A 27 -25.12 0.10 9.39
C ILE A 27 -24.27 -1.12 9.05
N ARG A 28 -24.12 -2.07 9.98
CA ARG A 28 -23.33 -3.30 9.75
C ARG A 28 -23.87 -4.09 8.57
N HIS A 29 -25.20 -4.25 8.48
CA HIS A 29 -25.84 -4.94 7.39
C HIS A 29 -25.60 -4.25 6.05
N ALA A 30 -25.78 -2.93 5.99
CA ALA A 30 -25.57 -2.14 4.79
C ALA A 30 -24.11 -2.21 4.29
N ILE A 31 -23.13 -2.14 5.21
CA ILE A 31 -21.71 -2.32 4.88
C ILE A 31 -21.45 -3.71 4.30
N LEU A 32 -22.04 -4.76 4.87
CA LEU A 32 -21.90 -6.12 4.36
C LEU A 32 -22.50 -6.28 2.96
N GLU A 33 -23.70 -5.77 2.72
CA GLU A 33 -24.37 -5.87 1.41
C GLU A 33 -23.57 -5.13 0.32
N SER A 34 -23.17 -3.89 0.59
CA SER A 34 -22.37 -3.12 -0.38
C SER A 34 -21.01 -3.76 -0.64
N SER A 35 -20.30 -4.18 0.42
CA SER A 35 -19.01 -4.86 0.26
C SER A 35 -19.11 -6.22 -0.42
N ALA A 36 -20.22 -6.94 -0.23
CA ALA A 36 -20.45 -8.19 -0.95
C ALA A 36 -20.57 -7.97 -2.47
N ALA A 37 -21.15 -6.84 -2.88
CA ALA A 37 -21.33 -6.49 -4.29
C ALA A 37 -20.06 -5.97 -4.97
N VAL A 38 -19.31 -5.08 -4.30
CA VAL A 38 -18.19 -4.34 -4.93
C VAL A 38 -16.81 -4.63 -4.32
N GLY A 39 -16.77 -5.34 -3.19
CA GLY A 39 -15.54 -5.53 -2.40
C GLY A 39 -15.31 -4.41 -1.39
N GLY A 40 -14.21 -4.51 -0.64
CA GLY A 40 -13.77 -3.49 0.33
C GLY A 40 -13.15 -4.06 1.59
N HIS A 41 -12.93 -3.19 2.59
CA HIS A 41 -12.37 -3.53 3.90
C HIS A 41 -13.48 -4.00 4.84
N VAL A 42 -13.78 -5.30 4.83
CA VAL A 42 -14.94 -5.85 5.57
C VAL A 42 -14.66 -5.95 7.07
N ALA A 43 -13.68 -6.76 7.48
CA ALA A 43 -13.45 -7.03 8.90
C ALA A 43 -13.12 -5.78 9.73
N PRO A 44 -12.26 -4.83 9.27
CA PRO A 44 -11.98 -3.61 10.00
C PRO A 44 -13.23 -2.75 10.25
N ASN A 45 -14.08 -2.59 9.23
CA ASN A 45 -15.29 -1.77 9.34
C ASN A 45 -16.32 -2.37 10.28
N LEU A 46 -16.54 -3.67 10.22
CA LEU A 46 -17.51 -4.34 11.09
C LEU A 46 -17.12 -4.27 12.59
N GLY A 47 -15.81 -4.18 12.88
CA GLY A 47 -15.29 -4.09 14.24
C GLY A 47 -15.52 -2.75 14.93
N VAL A 48 -15.74 -1.66 14.18
CA VAL A 48 -15.79 -0.28 14.70
C VAL A 48 -17.13 0.43 14.52
N VAL A 49 -18.18 -0.28 14.17
CA VAL A 49 -19.51 0.33 13.93
C VAL A 49 -20.01 1.01 15.21
N GLU A 50 -19.97 0.32 16.37
CA GLU A 50 -20.43 0.85 17.65
C GLU A 50 -19.58 2.05 18.08
N LEU A 51 -18.26 1.96 17.93
CA LEU A 51 -17.35 3.07 18.25
C LEU A 51 -17.67 4.31 17.39
N THR A 52 -17.91 4.13 16.10
CA THR A 52 -18.23 5.23 15.19
C THR A 52 -19.58 5.88 15.51
N VAL A 53 -20.61 5.09 15.80
CA VAL A 53 -21.92 5.61 16.24
C VAL A 53 -21.79 6.38 17.55
N ALA A 54 -21.02 5.86 18.52
CA ALA A 54 -20.79 6.52 19.80
C ALA A 54 -20.02 7.85 19.63
N LEU A 55 -19.03 7.90 18.74
CA LEU A 55 -18.31 9.14 18.41
C LEU A 55 -19.28 10.22 17.88
N HIS A 56 -20.13 9.89 16.90
CA HIS A 56 -21.11 10.85 16.34
C HIS A 56 -22.25 11.17 17.31
N ARG A 57 -22.50 10.30 18.30
CA ARG A 57 -23.45 10.59 19.40
C ARG A 57 -22.92 11.64 20.38
N VAL A 58 -21.62 11.60 20.66
CA VAL A 58 -20.99 12.41 21.73
C VAL A 58 -20.38 13.71 21.19
N PHE A 59 -19.65 13.65 20.09
CA PHE A 59 -18.89 14.77 19.54
C PHE A 59 -19.63 15.47 18.40
N ASN A 60 -19.26 16.72 18.13
CA ASN A 60 -19.89 17.60 17.14
C ASN A 60 -19.04 17.67 15.86
N SER A 61 -18.92 16.58 15.12
CA SER A 61 -18.26 16.63 13.80
C SER A 61 -19.05 17.49 12.80
N PRO A 62 -18.41 18.37 12.00
CA PRO A 62 -16.98 18.53 11.81
C PRO A 62 -16.31 19.56 12.75
N THR A 63 -17.04 20.17 13.70
CA THR A 63 -16.44 21.11 14.65
C THR A 63 -15.39 20.41 15.52
N ASP A 64 -15.79 19.38 16.26
CA ASP A 64 -14.86 18.44 16.89
C ASP A 64 -14.13 17.63 15.81
N LYS A 65 -12.82 17.48 15.95
CA LYS A 65 -11.96 16.86 14.94
C LYS A 65 -11.80 15.38 15.21
N ILE A 66 -12.29 14.53 14.32
CA ILE A 66 -12.19 13.07 14.40
C ILE A 66 -11.26 12.58 13.29
N VAL A 67 -10.12 11.96 13.66
CA VAL A 67 -9.11 11.45 12.73
C VAL A 67 -9.00 9.93 12.88
N PHE A 68 -9.30 9.21 11.82
CA PHE A 68 -9.14 7.76 11.75
C PHE A 68 -7.79 7.41 11.13
N ASP A 69 -6.94 6.70 11.86
CA ASP A 69 -5.66 6.20 11.31
C ASP A 69 -5.90 5.27 10.12
N VAL A 70 -5.09 5.32 9.07
CA VAL A 70 -5.33 4.61 7.80
C VAL A 70 -6.62 5.04 7.12
N SER A 71 -7.69 5.17 7.88
CA SER A 71 -9.06 5.52 7.47
C SER A 71 -9.84 4.47 6.65
N HIS A 72 -9.27 3.28 6.45
CA HIS A 72 -9.96 2.17 5.76
C HIS A 72 -11.18 1.62 6.54
N GLN A 73 -11.34 1.97 7.82
CA GLN A 73 -12.44 1.61 8.71
C GLN A 73 -13.49 2.73 8.85
N THR A 74 -13.65 3.59 7.84
CA THR A 74 -14.53 4.77 7.91
C THR A 74 -15.90 4.58 7.26
N TYR A 75 -16.32 3.37 6.89
CA TYR A 75 -17.60 3.17 6.19
C TYR A 75 -18.80 3.60 7.03
N ALA A 76 -18.81 3.28 8.33
CA ALA A 76 -19.83 3.75 9.25
C ALA A 76 -19.79 5.29 9.41
N HIS A 77 -18.60 5.89 9.47
CA HIS A 77 -18.42 7.34 9.50
C HIS A 77 -19.00 8.00 8.24
N LYS A 78 -18.68 7.46 7.05
CA LYS A 78 -19.23 7.94 5.78
C LYS A 78 -20.76 7.83 5.75
N ALA A 79 -21.31 6.71 6.22
CA ALA A 79 -22.76 6.51 6.28
C ALA A 79 -23.45 7.56 7.18
N LEU A 80 -22.80 8.00 8.25
CA LEU A 80 -23.34 8.99 9.22
C LEU A 80 -22.95 10.46 8.91
N THR A 81 -22.26 10.68 7.79
CA THR A 81 -21.81 12.02 7.34
C THR A 81 -22.24 12.31 5.90
N GLY A 82 -23.48 11.95 5.56
CA GLY A 82 -24.14 12.30 4.31
C GLY A 82 -23.96 11.31 3.16
N ARG A 83 -23.17 10.24 3.34
CA ARG A 83 -22.84 9.27 2.26
C ARG A 83 -23.50 7.89 2.46
N ALA A 84 -24.58 7.80 3.26
CA ALA A 84 -25.31 6.54 3.49
C ALA A 84 -25.78 5.89 2.18
N TYR A 85 -26.10 6.67 1.16
CA TYR A 85 -26.56 6.21 -0.14
C TYR A 85 -25.57 5.23 -0.81
N THR A 86 -24.28 5.35 -0.55
CA THR A 86 -23.25 4.45 -1.12
C THR A 86 -23.24 3.06 -0.49
N TYR A 87 -24.03 2.86 0.56
CA TYR A 87 -24.17 1.57 1.26
C TYR A 87 -25.58 1.00 1.21
N ILE A 88 -26.60 1.84 0.90
CA ILE A 88 -28.01 1.43 0.90
C ILE A 88 -28.66 1.39 -0.49
N ASP A 89 -28.08 2.07 -1.48
CA ASP A 89 -28.57 2.08 -2.86
C ASP A 89 -27.65 1.23 -3.75
N PRO A 90 -28.10 0.04 -4.21
CA PRO A 90 -27.28 -0.84 -5.06
C PRO A 90 -26.76 -0.19 -6.35
N ALA A 91 -27.44 0.82 -6.87
CA ALA A 91 -27.01 1.55 -8.08
C ALA A 91 -25.80 2.48 -7.80
N ARG A 92 -25.54 2.75 -6.53
CA ARG A 92 -24.52 3.71 -6.08
C ARG A 92 -23.40 3.09 -5.25
N TYR A 93 -23.39 1.76 -5.12
CA TYR A 93 -22.31 1.05 -4.40
C TYR A 93 -20.95 1.37 -5.01
N GLY A 94 -19.96 1.69 -4.16
CA GLY A 94 -18.60 2.03 -4.58
C GLY A 94 -18.39 3.46 -5.06
N GLU A 95 -19.40 4.34 -5.02
CA GLU A 95 -19.21 5.77 -5.36
C GLU A 95 -18.29 6.49 -4.36
N ALA A 96 -18.40 6.16 -3.07
CA ALA A 96 -17.49 6.71 -2.07
C ALA A 96 -16.14 5.97 -2.07
N SER A 97 -15.06 6.71 -1.79
CA SER A 97 -13.74 6.15 -1.57
C SER A 97 -13.74 5.14 -0.41
N GLY A 98 -12.87 4.15 -0.47
CA GLY A 98 -12.63 3.21 0.64
C GLY A 98 -11.85 3.81 1.81
N PHE A 99 -11.41 5.08 1.69
CA PHE A 99 -10.63 5.83 2.67
C PHE A 99 -11.28 7.20 2.90
N ALA A 100 -10.86 7.91 3.98
CA ALA A 100 -11.26 9.30 4.18
C ALA A 100 -10.78 10.16 3.01
N ASN A 101 -11.66 11.04 2.52
CA ASN A 101 -11.36 11.92 1.41
C ASN A 101 -12.01 13.30 1.64
N PRO A 102 -11.21 14.36 1.85
CA PRO A 102 -11.71 15.73 2.05
C PRO A 102 -12.55 16.27 0.88
N ASP A 103 -12.34 15.78 -0.33
CA ASP A 103 -13.13 16.18 -1.50
C ASP A 103 -14.55 15.60 -1.48
N GLU A 104 -14.79 14.55 -0.67
CA GLU A 104 -16.10 13.94 -0.51
C GLU A 104 -16.92 14.60 0.62
N SER A 105 -16.27 15.08 1.69
CA SER A 105 -16.95 15.58 2.88
C SER A 105 -16.04 16.42 3.78
N GLU A 106 -16.61 17.50 4.34
CA GLU A 106 -15.94 18.31 5.38
C GLU A 106 -15.67 17.57 6.69
N HIS A 107 -16.28 16.41 6.89
CA HIS A 107 -16.03 15.52 8.03
C HIS A 107 -14.76 14.69 7.87
N ASP A 108 -14.22 14.55 6.66
CA ASP A 108 -12.97 13.86 6.35
C ASP A 108 -11.84 14.89 6.29
N LEU A 109 -11.03 15.01 7.34
CA LEU A 109 -10.06 16.12 7.47
C LEU A 109 -8.81 15.94 6.60
N PHE A 110 -8.44 14.69 6.31
CA PHE A 110 -7.22 14.34 5.58
C PHE A 110 -7.48 13.18 4.62
N ALA A 111 -6.87 13.23 3.45
CA ALA A 111 -6.73 12.04 2.61
C ALA A 111 -5.70 11.10 3.25
N MET A 112 -6.14 9.94 3.72
CA MET A 112 -5.32 9.02 4.49
C MET A 112 -5.42 7.60 3.93
N GLY A 113 -4.34 6.85 4.03
CA GLY A 113 -4.29 5.44 3.62
C GLY A 113 -3.13 4.69 4.26
N HIS A 114 -2.10 5.41 4.73
CA HIS A 114 -0.96 4.85 5.43
C HIS A 114 -1.16 4.89 6.95
N THR A 115 -0.63 3.89 7.63
CA THR A 115 -0.76 3.69 9.09
C THR A 115 0.05 4.67 9.92
N SER A 116 -0.23 4.73 11.23
CA SER A 116 0.63 5.32 12.27
C SER A 116 0.69 6.83 12.30
N THR A 117 -0.14 7.55 11.51
CA THR A 117 -0.06 9.00 11.32
C THR A 117 -1.05 9.77 12.19
N SER A 118 -2.15 9.14 12.64
CA SER A 118 -3.29 9.83 13.28
C SER A 118 -2.92 10.57 14.57
N VAL A 119 -2.04 9.99 15.40
CA VAL A 119 -1.65 10.62 16.69
C VAL A 119 -0.88 11.91 16.43
N SER A 120 0.08 11.90 15.49
CA SER A 120 0.81 13.10 15.09
C SER A 120 -0.09 14.18 14.49
N LEU A 121 -1.06 13.79 13.65
CA LEU A 121 -2.08 14.70 13.10
C LEU A 121 -2.94 15.28 14.23
N GLY A 122 -3.32 14.46 15.21
CA GLY A 122 -4.07 14.90 16.40
C GLY A 122 -3.30 15.92 17.24
N CYS A 123 -2.00 15.70 17.47
CA CYS A 123 -1.14 16.66 18.15
C CYS A 123 -1.11 18.02 17.40
N GLY A 124 -0.97 17.97 16.07
CA GLY A 124 -0.98 19.18 15.24
C GLY A 124 -2.31 19.92 15.30
N LEU A 125 -3.45 19.20 15.24
CA LEU A 125 -4.79 19.80 15.36
C LEU A 125 -5.04 20.41 16.74
N ALA A 126 -4.64 19.73 17.82
CA ALA A 126 -4.77 20.23 19.20
C ALA A 126 -3.95 21.51 19.37
N HIS A 127 -2.71 21.50 18.93
CA HIS A 127 -1.85 22.68 19.00
C HIS A 127 -2.39 23.86 18.17
N ALA A 128 -2.89 23.62 16.95
CA ALA A 128 -3.49 24.65 16.11
C ALA A 128 -4.76 25.26 16.75
N ARG A 129 -5.61 24.43 17.38
CA ARG A 129 -6.76 24.88 18.15
C ARG A 129 -6.34 25.81 19.29
N ASP A 130 -5.32 25.43 20.05
CA ASP A 130 -4.85 26.20 21.21
C ASP A 130 -4.27 27.56 20.79
N LEU A 131 -3.54 27.59 19.67
CA LEU A 131 -3.03 28.83 19.09
C LEU A 131 -4.16 29.75 18.60
N ALA A 132 -5.26 29.20 18.11
CA ALA A 132 -6.43 29.97 17.67
C ALA A 132 -7.30 30.44 18.84
N GLY A 133 -7.15 29.86 20.03
CA GLY A 133 -8.03 30.08 21.19
C GLY A 133 -9.40 29.43 21.04
N ASP A 134 -9.52 28.42 20.17
CA ASP A 134 -10.74 27.65 19.96
C ASP A 134 -10.90 26.60 21.07
N ALA A 135 -12.12 26.02 21.17
CA ALA A 135 -12.48 25.08 22.22
C ALA A 135 -13.23 23.87 21.68
N TYR A 136 -12.67 23.17 20.71
CA TYR A 136 -13.22 21.91 20.19
C TYR A 136 -12.38 20.70 20.63
N ASN A 137 -13.00 19.53 20.67
CA ASN A 137 -12.30 18.29 20.95
C ASN A 137 -11.50 17.80 19.75
N VAL A 138 -10.35 17.20 20.03
CA VAL A 138 -9.57 16.46 19.04
C VAL A 138 -9.52 14.98 19.42
N ILE A 139 -10.00 14.12 18.54
CA ILE A 139 -10.13 12.69 18.75
C ILE A 139 -9.37 11.97 17.62
N THR A 140 -8.44 11.10 17.99
CA THR A 140 -7.74 10.22 17.04
C THR A 140 -8.06 8.77 17.34
N ILE A 141 -8.29 7.98 16.30
CA ILE A 141 -8.52 6.54 16.40
C ILE A 141 -7.37 5.82 15.72
N ILE A 142 -6.60 5.05 16.46
CA ILE A 142 -5.49 4.26 15.95
C ILE A 142 -5.71 2.78 16.24
N GLY A 143 -5.56 1.91 15.23
CA GLY A 143 -5.61 0.47 15.40
C GLY A 143 -4.35 -0.07 16.07
N ASP A 144 -4.49 -1.19 16.79
CA ASP A 144 -3.38 -1.89 17.45
C ASP A 144 -2.25 -2.23 16.46
N GLY A 145 -2.55 -2.71 15.26
CA GLY A 145 -1.56 -2.97 14.22
C GLY A 145 -0.71 -1.74 13.88
N SER A 146 -1.33 -0.57 13.82
CA SER A 146 -0.64 0.70 13.49
C SER A 146 0.29 1.20 14.59
N LEU A 147 0.18 0.69 15.81
CA LEU A 147 1.05 1.06 16.93
C LEU A 147 2.50 0.60 16.74
N SER A 148 2.78 -0.36 15.84
CA SER A 148 4.15 -0.81 15.58
C SER A 148 4.98 0.16 14.75
N GLY A 149 4.35 1.11 14.06
CA GLY A 149 5.07 2.12 13.27
C GLY A 149 5.79 3.15 14.15
N GLY A 150 7.03 3.51 13.78
CA GLY A 150 7.85 4.47 14.52
C GLY A 150 7.15 5.80 14.74
N LEU A 151 6.50 6.35 13.72
CA LEU A 151 5.76 7.62 13.79
C LEU A 151 4.64 7.62 14.85
N ALA A 152 4.00 6.46 15.13
CA ALA A 152 3.03 6.37 16.22
C ALA A 152 3.71 6.62 17.57
N PHE A 153 4.88 6.01 17.84
CA PHE A 153 5.65 6.25 19.05
C PHE A 153 6.10 7.69 19.18
N GLU A 154 6.57 8.32 18.11
CA GLU A 154 6.90 9.75 18.07
C GLU A 154 5.67 10.62 18.41
N GLY A 155 4.51 10.28 17.83
CA GLY A 155 3.25 10.94 18.12
C GLY A 155 2.83 10.81 19.59
N PHE A 156 2.89 9.62 20.16
CA PHE A 156 2.60 9.42 21.60
C PHE A 156 3.58 10.15 22.51
N ASN A 157 4.87 10.13 22.18
CA ASN A 157 5.89 10.86 22.94
C ASN A 157 5.63 12.37 22.94
N ASN A 158 5.26 12.93 21.79
CA ASN A 158 4.93 14.35 21.71
C ASN A 158 3.57 14.68 22.34
N ALA A 159 2.58 13.79 22.25
CA ALA A 159 1.28 13.96 22.90
C ALA A 159 1.40 14.14 24.43
N ALA A 160 2.36 13.46 25.06
CA ALA A 160 2.60 13.57 26.50
C ALA A 160 3.09 14.95 26.97
N GLU A 161 3.60 15.79 26.04
CA GLU A 161 4.01 17.18 26.32
C GLU A 161 2.88 18.21 26.11
N LEU A 162 1.69 17.75 25.64
CA LEU A 162 0.55 18.65 25.44
C LEU A 162 -0.20 18.87 26.75
N ASP A 163 -0.52 20.13 27.05
CA ASP A 163 -1.34 20.57 28.18
C ASP A 163 -2.74 20.94 27.67
N SER A 164 -3.34 20.05 26.87
CA SER A 164 -4.60 20.38 26.20
C SER A 164 -5.38 19.14 25.77
N ASN A 165 -6.65 19.33 25.36
CA ASN A 165 -7.54 18.25 24.95
C ASN A 165 -7.02 17.47 23.74
N LEU A 166 -6.70 16.19 23.95
CA LEU A 166 -6.46 15.20 22.90
C LEU A 166 -6.91 13.82 23.39
N ILE A 167 -7.90 13.24 22.77
CA ILE A 167 -8.40 11.91 23.08
C ILE A 167 -7.84 10.93 22.05
N ILE A 168 -6.97 10.02 22.48
CA ILE A 168 -6.37 8.99 21.63
C ILE A 168 -7.07 7.66 21.90
N ILE A 169 -7.86 7.19 20.94
CA ILE A 169 -8.57 5.91 21.05
C ILE A 169 -7.71 4.82 20.39
N VAL A 170 -7.19 3.91 21.20
CA VAL A 170 -6.53 2.70 20.72
C VAL A 170 -7.59 1.62 20.53
N ASN A 171 -7.91 1.33 19.27
CA ASN A 171 -8.82 0.25 18.89
C ASN A 171 -8.04 -1.06 18.80
N ASP A 172 -8.11 -1.87 19.85
CA ASP A 172 -7.37 -3.12 20.00
C ASP A 172 -8.28 -4.33 19.74
N ASN A 173 -7.99 -5.05 18.66
CA ASN A 173 -8.67 -6.30 18.30
C ASN A 173 -7.71 -7.48 18.13
N ASP A 174 -6.45 -7.31 18.57
CA ASP A 174 -5.37 -8.30 18.54
C ASP A 174 -4.93 -8.72 17.13
N GLN A 175 -5.23 -7.88 16.12
CA GLN A 175 -4.96 -8.18 14.71
C GLN A 175 -4.54 -6.93 13.93
N SER A 176 -3.42 -7.02 13.19
CA SER A 176 -3.18 -6.11 12.06
C SER A 176 -3.85 -6.65 10.78
N ILE A 177 -3.16 -6.76 9.66
CA ILE A 177 -3.63 -7.61 8.53
C ILE A 177 -3.45 -9.07 8.97
N ALA A 178 -2.21 -9.50 9.23
CA ALA A 178 -1.86 -10.76 9.86
C ALA A 178 -1.87 -10.61 11.41
N GLU A 179 -1.40 -11.65 12.11
CA GLU A 179 -1.25 -11.63 13.56
C GLU A 179 -0.19 -10.62 14.02
N ASN A 180 -0.42 -10.00 15.15
CA ASN A 180 0.49 -9.04 15.76
C ASN A 180 1.69 -9.72 16.44
N HIS A 181 2.91 -9.19 16.27
CA HIS A 181 4.13 -9.72 16.85
C HIS A 181 4.92 -8.67 17.63
N GLY A 182 5.54 -9.06 18.73
CA GLY A 182 6.48 -8.22 19.47
C GLY A 182 6.11 -7.89 20.90
N GLY A 183 6.97 -7.08 21.55
CA GLY A 183 6.86 -6.74 22.97
C GLY A 183 5.67 -5.85 23.29
N LEU A 184 5.34 -4.93 22.38
CA LEU A 184 4.18 -4.05 22.50
C LEU A 184 2.88 -4.85 22.63
N TYR A 185 2.66 -5.82 21.75
CA TYR A 185 1.43 -6.62 21.73
C TYR A 185 1.29 -7.54 22.93
N ARG A 186 2.42 -8.02 23.50
CA ARG A 186 2.38 -8.71 24.80
C ARG A 186 1.89 -7.79 25.91
N ASN A 187 2.30 -6.52 25.90
CA ASN A 187 1.79 -5.55 26.87
C ASN A 187 0.32 -5.22 26.66
N LEU A 188 -0.14 -5.06 25.40
CA LEU A 188 -1.58 -4.89 25.12
C LEU A 188 -2.40 -6.11 25.60
N ALA A 189 -1.91 -7.32 25.37
CA ALA A 189 -2.55 -8.55 25.89
C ALA A 189 -2.62 -8.57 27.42
N GLU A 190 -1.57 -8.15 28.15
CA GLU A 190 -1.58 -8.00 29.61
C GLU A 190 -2.60 -6.95 30.07
N LEU A 191 -2.69 -5.83 29.36
CA LEU A 191 -3.68 -4.78 29.63
C LEU A 191 -5.11 -5.27 29.42
N ARG A 192 -5.39 -6.00 28.33
CA ARG A 192 -6.69 -6.66 28.11
C ARG A 192 -7.01 -7.66 29.25
N ALA A 193 -6.08 -8.58 29.53
CA ALA A 193 -6.27 -9.63 30.53
C ALA A 193 -6.48 -9.08 31.95
N SER A 194 -5.90 -7.93 32.27
CA SER A 194 -6.03 -7.27 33.56
C SER A 194 -7.13 -6.22 33.63
N ASN A 195 -7.96 -6.10 32.59
CA ASN A 195 -8.95 -5.03 32.48
C ASN A 195 -8.32 -3.62 32.70
N GLY A 196 -7.15 -3.40 32.10
CA GLY A 196 -6.41 -2.15 32.13
C GLY A 196 -5.64 -1.85 33.43
N THR A 197 -5.62 -2.75 34.39
CA THR A 197 -5.02 -2.52 35.73
C THR A 197 -3.55 -2.95 35.83
N CYS A 198 -2.98 -3.59 34.82
CA CYS A 198 -1.58 -4.01 34.81
C CYS A 198 -0.65 -2.81 35.08
N GLU A 199 0.32 -2.97 36.01
CA GLU A 199 1.31 -1.94 36.33
C GLU A 199 2.22 -1.63 35.12
N ARG A 200 2.56 -2.67 34.34
CA ARG A 200 3.25 -2.47 33.06
C ARG A 200 2.28 -1.95 32.03
N ASN A 201 2.36 -0.66 31.75
CA ASN A 201 1.49 0.02 30.81
C ASN A 201 2.34 1.00 29.99
N VAL A 202 2.50 0.70 28.71
CA VAL A 202 3.33 1.48 27.79
C VAL A 202 2.87 2.94 27.70
N PHE A 203 1.57 3.19 27.71
CA PHE A 203 1.02 4.54 27.58
C PHE A 203 1.29 5.38 28.84
N ARG A 204 1.09 4.79 30.02
CA ARG A 204 1.44 5.45 31.29
C ARG A 204 2.95 5.65 31.44
N ALA A 205 3.76 4.72 30.94
CA ALA A 205 5.21 4.85 30.94
C ALA A 205 5.70 6.00 30.06
N MET A 206 4.91 6.40 29.05
CA MET A 206 5.16 7.58 28.20
C MET A 206 4.61 8.88 28.81
N GLY A 207 3.96 8.83 29.99
CA GLY A 207 3.42 10.00 30.67
C GLY A 207 1.97 10.35 30.36
N LEU A 208 1.25 9.48 29.64
CA LEU A 208 -0.13 9.71 29.25
C LEU A 208 -1.12 9.14 30.28
N ASP A 209 -2.21 9.84 30.51
CA ASP A 209 -3.37 9.26 31.19
C ASP A 209 -3.96 8.12 30.36
N TYR A 210 -4.49 7.12 31.08
CA TYR A 210 -4.93 5.89 30.45
C TYR A 210 -6.20 5.33 31.07
N ARG A 211 -7.16 4.97 30.22
CA ARG A 211 -8.38 4.29 30.54
C ARG A 211 -8.58 3.08 29.63
N TYR A 212 -9.10 1.98 30.18
CA TYR A 212 -9.44 0.77 29.42
C TYR A 212 -10.95 0.56 29.37
N LEU A 213 -11.47 0.10 28.22
CA LEU A 213 -12.85 -0.30 28.01
C LEU A 213 -12.90 -1.65 27.29
N ASP A 214 -13.35 -2.69 28.01
CA ASP A 214 -13.51 -4.04 27.45
C ASP A 214 -14.73 -4.16 26.51
N ALA A 215 -15.78 -3.38 26.79
CA ALA A 215 -17.05 -3.41 26.06
C ALA A 215 -17.02 -2.57 24.75
N GLY A 216 -15.98 -2.74 23.92
CA GLY A 216 -15.77 -1.94 22.70
C GLY A 216 -16.76 -2.19 21.55
N ASN A 217 -17.59 -3.22 21.66
CA ASN A 217 -18.73 -3.44 20.76
C ASN A 217 -20.09 -3.28 21.47
N ASP A 218 -20.12 -2.52 22.55
CA ASP A 218 -21.35 -2.02 23.19
C ASP A 218 -21.43 -0.50 23.00
N VAL A 219 -22.32 -0.05 22.12
CA VAL A 219 -22.48 1.37 21.80
C VAL A 219 -22.85 2.22 23.01
N LEU A 220 -23.61 1.67 23.98
CA LEU A 220 -24.03 2.41 25.17
C LEU A 220 -22.87 2.60 26.14
N ALA A 221 -22.05 1.56 26.35
CA ALA A 221 -20.85 1.65 27.14
C ALA A 221 -19.82 2.63 26.54
N LEU A 222 -19.69 2.62 25.21
CA LEU A 222 -18.83 3.56 24.49
C LEU A 222 -19.31 5.01 24.63
N VAL A 223 -20.63 5.25 24.50
CA VAL A 223 -21.21 6.59 24.69
C VAL A 223 -20.92 7.09 26.10
N ASP A 224 -21.12 6.27 27.14
CA ASP A 224 -20.85 6.66 28.53
C ASP A 224 -19.37 6.99 28.73
N ALA A 225 -18.46 6.13 28.23
CA ALA A 225 -17.03 6.36 28.34
C ALA A 225 -16.56 7.63 27.63
N LEU A 226 -17.07 7.88 26.41
CA LEU A 226 -16.71 9.07 25.62
C LEU A 226 -17.31 10.36 26.20
N GLN A 227 -18.51 10.31 26.80
CA GLN A 227 -19.09 11.45 27.50
C GLN A 227 -18.25 11.91 28.70
N GLU A 228 -17.63 10.97 29.42
CA GLU A 228 -16.73 11.29 30.54
C GLU A 228 -15.39 11.90 30.07
N LEU A 229 -14.98 11.65 28.84
CA LEU A 229 -13.74 12.17 28.23
C LEU A 229 -13.97 13.45 27.42
N ARG A 230 -15.20 13.80 27.17
CA ARG A 230 -15.52 15.00 26.44
C ARG A 230 -15.06 16.25 27.21
N ASP A 231 -14.47 17.19 26.49
CA ASP A 231 -14.01 18.48 27.02
C ASP A 231 -12.93 18.37 28.13
N ILE A 232 -12.16 17.25 28.17
CA ILE A 232 -10.98 17.14 29.05
C ILE A 232 -9.93 18.19 28.67
N ASP A 233 -9.01 18.48 29.58
CA ASP A 233 -7.99 19.53 29.47
C ASP A 233 -6.55 18.98 29.31
N HIS A 234 -6.41 17.66 29.11
CA HIS A 234 -5.12 16.97 28.98
C HIS A 234 -5.23 15.78 27.98
N PRO A 235 -4.10 15.25 27.49
CA PRO A 235 -4.11 14.08 26.63
C PRO A 235 -4.44 12.81 27.39
N ILE A 236 -5.30 11.97 26.80
CA ILE A 236 -5.64 10.66 27.38
C ILE A 236 -5.68 9.57 26.32
N VAL A 237 -5.25 8.37 26.69
CA VAL A 237 -5.46 7.14 25.92
C VAL A 237 -6.69 6.38 26.41
N LEU A 238 -7.69 6.25 25.56
CA LEU A 238 -8.79 5.31 25.74
C LEU A 238 -8.48 4.02 24.96
N HIS A 239 -8.08 2.98 25.67
CA HIS A 239 -7.82 1.66 25.08
C HIS A 239 -9.11 0.84 25.04
N VAL A 240 -9.60 0.55 23.84
CA VAL A 240 -10.89 -0.10 23.60
C VAL A 240 -10.67 -1.48 23.00
N SER A 241 -11.17 -2.52 23.65
CA SER A 241 -11.14 -3.89 23.11
C SER A 241 -12.34 -4.12 22.19
N THR A 242 -12.08 -4.46 20.92
CA THR A 242 -13.12 -4.71 19.91
C THR A 242 -12.96 -6.08 19.25
N ALA A 243 -13.99 -6.52 18.54
CA ALA A 243 -13.97 -7.76 17.76
C ALA A 243 -13.91 -7.46 16.27
N LYS A 244 -12.77 -7.71 15.64
CA LYS A 244 -12.62 -7.58 14.18
C LYS A 244 -13.60 -8.51 13.47
N GLY A 245 -14.31 -8.01 12.44
CA GLY A 245 -15.31 -8.78 11.73
C GLY A 245 -16.64 -9.00 12.47
N LYS A 246 -16.91 -8.25 13.54
CA LYS A 246 -18.11 -8.36 14.39
C LYS A 246 -19.40 -8.55 13.61
N GLY A 247 -20.15 -9.61 13.93
CA GLY A 247 -21.46 -9.91 13.33
C GLY A 247 -21.43 -10.59 11.97
N PHE A 248 -20.24 -10.97 11.47
CA PHE A 248 -20.08 -11.79 10.28
C PHE A 248 -19.07 -12.91 10.55
N GLU A 249 -19.58 -14.11 10.80
CA GLU A 249 -18.79 -15.27 11.26
C GLU A 249 -17.58 -15.56 10.36
N PRO A 250 -17.67 -15.55 9.01
CA PRO A 250 -16.48 -15.76 8.16
C PRO A 250 -15.36 -14.76 8.41
N ALA A 251 -15.68 -13.49 8.73
CA ALA A 251 -14.67 -12.47 9.00
C ALA A 251 -14.12 -12.54 10.44
N GLN A 252 -14.88 -13.10 11.38
CA GLN A 252 -14.41 -13.32 12.75
C GLN A 252 -13.49 -14.53 12.84
N SER A 253 -13.75 -15.58 12.05
CA SER A 253 -12.95 -16.81 12.05
C SER A 253 -11.65 -16.70 11.24
N ASP A 254 -11.57 -15.80 10.26
CA ASP A 254 -10.38 -15.58 9.41
C ASP A 254 -10.21 -14.07 9.11
N PRO A 255 -9.83 -13.27 10.13
CA PRO A 255 -9.75 -11.80 9.98
C PRO A 255 -8.63 -11.33 9.04
N GLU A 256 -7.59 -12.13 8.80
CA GLU A 256 -6.52 -11.83 7.83
C GLU A 256 -7.11 -11.85 6.40
N ARG A 257 -7.81 -12.90 6.03
CA ARG A 257 -8.44 -13.03 4.71
C ARG A 257 -9.50 -11.95 4.46
N TRP A 258 -10.22 -11.54 5.52
CA TRP A 258 -11.32 -10.58 5.44
C TRP A 258 -10.89 -9.13 5.73
N HIS A 259 -9.61 -8.86 5.83
CA HIS A 259 -9.13 -7.49 5.97
C HIS A 259 -9.52 -6.63 4.77
N HIS A 260 -9.20 -7.11 3.54
CA HIS A 260 -9.66 -6.54 2.27
C HIS A 260 -10.04 -7.66 1.30
N VAL A 261 -11.25 -7.61 0.75
CA VAL A 261 -11.78 -8.65 -0.15
C VAL A 261 -12.40 -8.03 -1.39
N GLY A 262 -12.33 -8.75 -2.51
CA GLY A 262 -13.18 -8.48 -3.67
C GLY A 262 -14.62 -8.94 -3.43
N PRO A 263 -15.53 -8.80 -4.42
CA PRO A 263 -16.92 -9.24 -4.32
C PRO A 263 -17.06 -10.69 -3.82
N PHE A 264 -18.09 -10.94 -2.98
CA PHE A 264 -18.31 -12.25 -2.37
C PHE A 264 -19.80 -12.56 -2.19
N ASP A 265 -20.12 -13.84 -2.05
CA ASP A 265 -21.45 -14.31 -1.67
C ASP A 265 -21.65 -14.18 -0.16
N MET A 266 -22.60 -13.38 0.27
CA MET A 266 -22.84 -13.07 1.69
C MET A 266 -23.25 -14.31 2.51
N ALA A 267 -23.96 -15.27 1.91
CA ALA A 267 -24.45 -16.43 2.64
C ALA A 267 -23.35 -17.47 2.89
N THR A 268 -22.40 -17.60 1.97
CA THR A 268 -21.34 -18.61 2.00
C THR A 268 -19.96 -18.08 2.31
N GLY A 269 -19.74 -16.77 2.27
CA GLY A 269 -18.42 -16.15 2.36
C GLY A 269 -17.48 -16.48 1.18
N ARG A 270 -18.00 -17.06 0.08
CA ARG A 270 -17.18 -17.43 -1.07
C ARG A 270 -16.90 -16.22 -1.95
N LYS A 271 -15.63 -15.99 -2.29
CA LYS A 271 -15.24 -14.94 -3.25
C LYS A 271 -15.90 -15.18 -4.61
N LEU A 272 -16.46 -14.12 -5.19
CA LEU A 272 -17.01 -14.13 -6.53
C LEU A 272 -15.91 -13.66 -7.50
N CYS A 273 -15.51 -14.55 -8.42
CA CYS A 273 -14.62 -14.14 -9.51
C CYS A 273 -15.48 -13.48 -10.59
N PRO A 274 -15.29 -12.19 -10.91
CA PRO A 274 -16.00 -11.55 -12.02
C PRO A 274 -15.81 -12.38 -13.30
N GLY A 275 -16.91 -12.87 -13.90
CA GLY A 275 -16.90 -13.58 -15.17
C GLY A 275 -16.72 -15.11 -15.13
N HIS A 276 -16.19 -15.74 -14.06
CA HIS A 276 -16.02 -17.20 -13.99
C HIS A 276 -16.09 -17.77 -12.56
N PRO A 277 -17.28 -17.98 -12.00
CA PRO A 277 -17.43 -18.44 -10.60
C PRO A 277 -16.90 -19.86 -10.31
N SER A 278 -16.48 -20.61 -11.33
CA SER A 278 -16.07 -22.03 -11.19
C SER A 278 -14.59 -22.30 -11.50
N LYS A 279 -13.79 -21.29 -11.89
CA LYS A 279 -12.36 -21.48 -12.14
C LYS A 279 -11.54 -21.15 -10.89
N PRO A 280 -10.45 -21.91 -10.60
CA PRO A 280 -9.48 -21.51 -9.58
C PRO A 280 -8.92 -20.13 -9.93
N ALA A 281 -8.59 -19.34 -8.90
CA ALA A 281 -7.91 -18.08 -9.10
C ALA A 281 -6.60 -18.30 -9.90
N PRO A 282 -6.27 -17.42 -10.85
CA PRO A 282 -5.01 -17.54 -11.58
C PRO A 282 -3.83 -17.41 -10.61
N ARG A 283 -2.73 -18.10 -10.91
CA ARG A 283 -1.47 -17.93 -10.17
C ARG A 283 -0.99 -16.50 -10.28
N THR A 284 -0.35 -16.03 -9.21
CA THR A 284 0.14 -14.66 -9.06
C THR A 284 1.66 -14.63 -8.89
N TYR A 285 2.26 -13.44 -8.93
CA TYR A 285 3.67 -13.26 -8.56
C TYR A 285 3.92 -13.56 -7.09
N ALA A 286 2.94 -13.38 -6.20
CA ALA A 286 3.04 -13.80 -4.81
C ALA A 286 3.24 -15.32 -4.69
N ASP A 287 2.44 -16.11 -5.42
CA ASP A 287 2.54 -17.58 -5.38
C ASP A 287 3.92 -18.08 -5.80
N ILE A 288 4.45 -17.59 -6.93
CA ILE A 288 5.77 -17.99 -7.42
C ILE A 288 6.91 -17.47 -6.55
N THR A 289 6.73 -16.31 -5.91
CA THR A 289 7.70 -15.78 -4.94
C THR A 289 7.77 -16.67 -3.71
N GLY A 290 6.62 -17.05 -3.15
CA GLY A 290 6.54 -17.95 -1.99
C GLY A 290 7.18 -19.31 -2.27
N GLU A 291 6.90 -19.90 -3.44
CA GLU A 291 7.53 -21.15 -3.89
C GLU A 291 9.06 -21.01 -4.02
N ALA A 292 9.53 -19.95 -4.68
CA ALA A 292 10.96 -19.73 -4.93
C ALA A 292 11.72 -19.47 -3.62
N LEU A 293 11.19 -18.61 -2.74
CA LEU A 293 11.81 -18.30 -1.45
C LEU A 293 11.76 -19.48 -0.48
N SER A 294 10.66 -20.23 -0.42
CA SER A 294 10.59 -21.45 0.41
C SER A 294 11.64 -22.46 -0.02
N ALA A 295 11.79 -22.69 -1.33
CA ALA A 295 12.83 -23.58 -1.86
C ALA A 295 14.26 -23.04 -1.60
N ALA A 296 14.47 -21.73 -1.57
CA ALA A 296 15.75 -21.12 -1.23
C ALA A 296 16.05 -21.28 0.27
N ILE A 297 15.08 -21.05 1.14
CA ILE A 297 15.18 -21.22 2.61
C ILE A 297 15.52 -22.67 2.98
N GLU A 298 14.89 -23.65 2.31
CA GLU A 298 15.19 -25.07 2.54
C GLU A 298 16.63 -25.45 2.17
N ARG A 299 17.20 -24.79 1.17
CA ARG A 299 18.55 -25.08 0.68
C ARG A 299 19.66 -24.30 1.38
N ASP A 300 19.35 -23.11 1.88
CA ASP A 300 20.34 -22.18 2.41
C ASP A 300 19.82 -21.50 3.70
N SER A 301 20.44 -21.85 4.83
CA SER A 301 20.08 -21.30 6.14
C SER A 301 20.40 -19.80 6.31
N GLN A 302 21.07 -19.17 5.35
CA GLN A 302 21.35 -17.74 5.36
C GLN A 302 20.23 -16.92 4.70
N VAL A 303 19.34 -17.54 3.94
CA VAL A 303 18.20 -16.83 3.32
C VAL A 303 17.17 -16.49 4.38
N VAL A 304 16.77 -15.23 4.45
CA VAL A 304 15.77 -14.71 5.41
C VAL A 304 14.73 -13.89 4.69
N GLY A 305 13.48 -14.36 4.69
CA GLY A 305 12.33 -13.58 4.23
C GLY A 305 11.88 -12.58 5.30
N ILE A 306 11.66 -11.32 4.92
CA ILE A 306 11.23 -10.25 5.80
C ILE A 306 9.95 -9.62 5.24
N THR A 307 8.98 -9.33 6.09
CA THR A 307 7.76 -8.58 5.74
C THR A 307 7.42 -7.57 6.83
N ALA A 308 6.67 -6.54 6.45
CA ALA A 308 6.08 -5.57 7.36
C ALA A 308 4.54 -5.76 7.37
N ALA A 309 4.08 -6.76 8.14
CA ALA A 309 2.67 -7.13 8.32
C ALA A 309 1.90 -7.54 7.04
N THR A 310 2.60 -7.82 5.95
CA THR A 310 1.99 -8.19 4.65
C THR A 310 2.58 -9.49 4.08
N PRO A 311 2.62 -10.60 4.82
CA PRO A 311 3.28 -11.84 4.37
C PRO A 311 2.68 -12.42 3.09
N TYR A 312 1.41 -12.19 2.83
CA TYR A 312 0.68 -12.71 1.67
C TYR A 312 1.19 -12.16 0.33
N ILE A 313 1.78 -10.95 0.29
CA ILE A 313 2.32 -10.42 -0.98
C ILE A 313 3.54 -11.20 -1.46
N MET A 314 4.25 -11.83 -0.52
CA MET A 314 5.37 -12.72 -0.79
C MET A 314 4.94 -14.20 -0.91
N GLY A 315 3.64 -14.50 -0.85
CA GLY A 315 3.08 -15.84 -0.92
C GLY A 315 3.30 -16.69 0.35
N PHE A 316 3.69 -16.09 1.48
CA PHE A 316 3.90 -16.81 2.73
C PHE A 316 2.59 -17.02 3.48
N THR A 317 1.98 -18.20 3.28
CA THR A 317 0.84 -18.67 4.07
C THR A 317 1.26 -18.95 5.53
N PRO A 318 0.32 -19.08 6.49
CA PRO A 318 0.64 -19.48 7.85
C PRO A 318 1.50 -20.74 7.95
N GLU A 319 1.25 -21.74 7.08
CA GLU A 319 2.02 -22.99 7.04
C GLU A 319 3.46 -22.76 6.56
N LEU A 320 3.65 -21.94 5.52
CA LEU A 320 4.99 -21.60 5.01
C LEU A 320 5.77 -20.74 6.02
N ARG A 321 5.10 -19.80 6.71
CA ARG A 321 5.71 -19.04 7.82
C ARG A 321 6.19 -19.96 8.94
N ALA A 322 5.36 -20.90 9.35
CA ALA A 322 5.72 -21.88 10.39
C ALA A 322 6.87 -22.80 9.95
N ALA A 323 6.89 -23.25 8.70
CA ALA A 323 7.94 -24.08 8.14
C ALA A 323 9.28 -23.35 8.03
N ALA A 324 9.29 -22.09 7.63
CA ALA A 324 10.48 -21.25 7.53
C ALA A 324 11.09 -20.91 8.91
N GLY A 325 10.27 -20.87 9.97
CA GLY A 325 10.74 -20.64 11.34
C GLY A 325 11.53 -19.33 11.47
N LYS A 326 12.79 -19.41 11.92
CA LYS A 326 13.65 -18.22 12.12
C LYS A 326 14.08 -17.54 10.81
N GLN A 327 13.91 -18.18 9.68
CA GLN A 327 14.23 -17.63 8.36
C GLN A 327 13.07 -16.83 7.76
N PHE A 328 11.96 -16.68 8.48
CA PHE A 328 10.91 -15.73 8.14
C PHE A 328 10.65 -14.80 9.33
N VAL A 329 10.67 -13.49 9.07
CA VAL A 329 10.50 -12.46 10.10
C VAL A 329 9.41 -11.48 9.65
N ASP A 330 8.34 -11.41 10.42
CA ASP A 330 7.37 -10.32 10.33
C ASP A 330 7.71 -9.28 11.41
N VAL A 331 8.04 -8.08 10.98
CA VAL A 331 8.43 -6.97 11.89
C VAL A 331 7.24 -6.14 12.37
N GLY A 332 6.01 -6.49 11.96
CA GLY A 332 4.84 -5.62 12.12
C GLY A 332 4.83 -4.51 11.06
N ILE A 333 3.96 -3.51 11.21
CA ILE A 333 3.94 -2.36 10.29
C ILE A 333 5.11 -1.43 10.66
N ALA A 334 6.31 -1.78 10.22
CA ALA A 334 7.56 -1.12 10.57
C ALA A 334 8.57 -1.23 9.42
N GLU A 335 8.27 -0.59 8.30
CA GLU A 335 9.05 -0.67 7.06
C GLU A 335 10.46 -0.11 7.25
N GLU A 336 10.61 0.96 8.02
CA GLU A 336 11.91 1.58 8.38
C GLU A 336 12.79 0.56 9.11
N HIS A 337 12.23 -0.09 10.13
CA HIS A 337 12.92 -1.15 10.85
C HIS A 337 13.28 -2.33 9.94
N ALA A 338 12.39 -2.71 9.00
CA ALA A 338 12.64 -3.82 8.07
C ALA A 338 13.88 -3.58 7.22
N VAL A 339 14.06 -2.37 6.67
CA VAL A 339 15.23 -2.01 5.85
C VAL A 339 16.51 -2.01 6.68
N THR A 340 16.51 -1.35 7.85
CA THR A 340 17.67 -1.34 8.75
C THR A 340 18.03 -2.73 9.25
N PHE A 341 17.04 -3.56 9.56
CA PHE A 341 17.22 -4.96 9.96
C PHE A 341 17.79 -5.80 8.81
N ALA A 342 17.30 -5.66 7.60
CA ALA A 342 17.84 -6.32 6.40
C ALA A 342 19.29 -5.91 6.15
N THR A 343 19.62 -4.62 6.34
CA THR A 343 20.99 -4.11 6.25
C THR A 343 21.94 -4.84 7.21
N ALA A 344 21.55 -4.96 8.48
CA ALA A 344 22.36 -5.65 9.49
C ALA A 344 22.53 -7.13 9.19
N LEU A 345 21.48 -7.82 8.73
CA LEU A 345 21.55 -9.21 8.29
C LEU A 345 22.52 -9.38 7.10
N ALA A 346 22.38 -8.55 6.08
CA ALA A 346 23.25 -8.61 4.89
C ALA A 346 24.73 -8.39 5.24
N ARG A 347 25.03 -7.39 6.09
CA ARG A 347 26.38 -7.09 6.58
C ARG A 347 26.96 -8.20 7.47
N SER A 348 26.10 -9.01 8.07
CA SER A 348 26.48 -10.17 8.89
C SER A 348 26.56 -11.48 8.10
N GLY A 349 26.40 -11.45 6.78
CA GLY A 349 26.55 -12.60 5.89
C GLY A 349 25.27 -13.34 5.55
N ALA A 350 24.12 -12.95 6.11
CA ALA A 350 22.81 -13.48 5.70
C ALA A 350 22.40 -12.94 4.32
N LYS A 351 21.34 -13.54 3.75
CA LYS A 351 20.74 -13.19 2.47
C LYS A 351 19.29 -12.73 2.69
N PRO A 352 19.08 -11.50 3.20
CA PRO A 352 17.74 -10.99 3.48
C PRO A 352 17.00 -10.64 2.19
N VAL A 353 15.71 -10.97 2.18
CA VAL A 353 14.75 -10.57 1.12
C VAL A 353 13.57 -9.89 1.79
N PHE A 354 13.44 -8.58 1.62
CA PHE A 354 12.34 -7.80 2.14
C PHE A 354 11.28 -7.59 1.06
N GLY A 355 10.07 -8.12 1.27
CA GLY A 355 8.93 -7.90 0.37
C GLY A 355 8.01 -6.82 0.91
N VAL A 356 7.72 -5.80 0.08
CA VAL A 356 6.95 -4.63 0.46
C VAL A 356 6.19 -4.05 -0.74
N TYR A 357 5.02 -3.44 -0.50
CA TYR A 357 4.35 -2.65 -1.54
C TYR A 357 5.15 -1.38 -1.86
N GLY A 358 5.22 -1.00 -3.14
CA GLY A 358 5.93 0.19 -3.59
C GLY A 358 5.48 1.47 -2.87
N THR A 359 4.18 1.60 -2.59
CA THR A 359 3.64 2.73 -1.82
C THR A 359 4.15 2.76 -0.37
N PHE A 360 4.28 1.61 0.31
CA PHE A 360 4.75 1.54 1.70
C PHE A 360 6.27 1.68 1.80
N LEU A 361 7.01 1.28 0.75
CA LEU A 361 8.46 1.48 0.70
C LEU A 361 8.87 2.96 0.81
N GLN A 362 8.01 3.88 0.40
CA GLN A 362 8.25 5.32 0.50
C GLN A 362 8.56 5.77 1.95
N ARG A 363 7.94 5.12 2.94
CA ARG A 363 8.16 5.42 4.36
C ARG A 363 9.60 5.19 4.80
N ALA A 364 10.28 4.20 4.24
CA ALA A 364 11.63 3.80 4.59
C ALA A 364 12.71 4.42 3.66
N TYR A 365 12.44 5.58 3.05
CA TYR A 365 13.37 6.17 2.09
C TYR A 365 14.71 6.58 2.70
N ASP A 366 14.70 7.10 3.93
CA ASP A 366 15.93 7.45 4.64
C ASP A 366 16.77 6.20 4.95
N GLU A 367 16.15 5.11 5.39
CA GLU A 367 16.82 3.85 5.69
C GLU A 367 17.35 3.17 4.42
N LEU A 368 16.64 3.31 3.29
CA LEU A 368 17.15 2.87 1.99
C LEU A 368 18.41 3.66 1.59
N TRP A 369 18.39 4.97 1.80
CA TRP A 369 19.50 5.84 1.45
C TRP A 369 20.68 5.69 2.41
N HIS A 370 20.42 5.90 3.71
CA HIS A 370 21.43 6.01 4.74
C HIS A 370 21.91 4.65 5.25
N ASP A 371 20.98 3.74 5.59
CA ASP A 371 21.38 2.47 6.18
C ASP A 371 21.78 1.45 5.11
N LEU A 372 20.96 1.28 4.09
CA LEU A 372 21.17 0.24 3.08
C LEU A 372 22.23 0.64 2.05
N CYS A 373 22.00 1.75 1.32
CA CYS A 373 22.85 2.12 0.18
C CYS A 373 24.18 2.73 0.61
N LEU A 374 24.21 3.64 1.58
CA LEU A 374 25.46 4.24 2.07
C LEU A 374 26.42 3.17 2.65
N ASN A 375 25.86 2.14 3.27
CA ASN A 375 26.64 1.00 3.79
C ASN A 375 26.89 -0.11 2.76
N ASP A 376 26.38 0.05 1.55
CA ASP A 376 26.52 -0.91 0.45
C ASP A 376 26.18 -2.34 0.86
N ALA A 377 25.02 -2.50 1.51
CA ALA A 377 24.60 -3.77 2.09
C ALA A 377 23.84 -4.62 1.06
N PRO A 378 24.30 -5.83 0.72
CA PRO A 378 23.70 -6.66 -0.34
C PRO A 378 22.41 -7.36 0.13
N ALA A 379 21.35 -6.58 0.34
CA ALA A 379 20.00 -7.06 0.60
C ALA A 379 19.15 -6.99 -0.67
N THR A 380 18.16 -7.89 -0.78
CA THR A 380 17.16 -7.88 -1.85
C THR A 380 15.87 -7.25 -1.35
N ILE A 381 15.34 -6.28 -2.10
CA ILE A 381 14.03 -5.64 -1.85
C ILE A 381 13.08 -6.02 -2.98
N LEU A 382 11.98 -6.70 -2.69
CA LEU A 382 10.93 -7.01 -3.66
C LEU A 382 9.83 -5.94 -3.59
N VAL A 383 9.71 -5.13 -4.64
CA VAL A 383 8.78 -3.99 -4.70
C VAL A 383 7.51 -4.43 -5.40
N PHE A 384 6.49 -4.81 -4.60
CA PHE A 384 5.21 -5.29 -5.10
C PHE A 384 4.26 -4.14 -5.45
N GLY A 385 3.39 -4.38 -6.43
CA GLY A 385 2.36 -3.43 -6.85
C GLY A 385 2.89 -2.14 -7.46
N ALA A 386 4.17 -2.07 -7.77
CA ALA A 386 4.82 -0.91 -8.39
C ALA A 386 4.45 -0.84 -9.87
N SER A 387 3.29 -0.30 -10.17
CA SER A 387 2.73 -0.17 -11.52
C SER A 387 1.47 0.68 -11.48
N ILE A 388 1.08 1.25 -12.60
CA ILE A 388 -0.27 1.84 -12.77
C ILE A 388 -1.39 0.78 -12.73
N PHE A 389 -1.06 -0.49 -12.91
CA PHE A 389 -1.97 -1.62 -12.79
C PHE A 389 -2.06 -2.18 -11.36
N GLY A 390 -1.35 -1.59 -10.40
CA GLY A 390 -1.41 -1.93 -8.99
C GLY A 390 -2.68 -1.38 -8.31
N THR A 391 -2.52 -0.71 -7.20
CA THR A 391 -3.62 0.00 -6.53
C THR A 391 -3.91 1.32 -7.23
N THR A 392 -5.19 1.63 -7.44
CA THR A 392 -5.63 2.83 -8.16
C THR A 392 -6.11 3.96 -7.25
N SER A 393 -6.11 3.77 -5.92
CA SER A 393 -6.44 4.81 -4.96
C SER A 393 -5.28 5.79 -4.80
N GLU A 394 -5.57 7.09 -4.75
CA GLU A 394 -4.58 8.16 -4.54
C GLU A 394 -3.70 7.95 -3.30
N THR A 395 -4.24 7.31 -2.25
CA THR A 395 -3.54 7.02 -1.00
C THR A 395 -2.56 5.86 -1.11
N HIS A 396 -2.59 5.07 -2.20
CA HIS A 396 -1.79 3.85 -2.38
C HIS A 396 -1.08 3.78 -3.74
N LEU A 397 -0.86 4.92 -4.39
CA LEU A 397 -0.15 4.96 -5.68
C LEU A 397 1.27 4.42 -5.54
N SER A 398 1.67 3.55 -6.48
CA SER A 398 2.96 2.85 -6.42
C SER A 398 3.83 3.06 -7.66
N PHE A 399 3.53 4.04 -8.51
CA PHE A 399 4.30 4.30 -9.75
C PHE A 399 5.31 5.47 -9.61
N PHE A 400 5.65 5.86 -8.37
CA PHE A 400 6.73 6.81 -8.06
C PHE A 400 8.08 6.11 -7.79
N ASP A 401 8.09 4.80 -7.74
CA ASP A 401 9.18 3.94 -7.31
C ASP A 401 10.45 4.09 -8.17
N ILE A 402 10.32 4.18 -9.52
CA ILE A 402 11.46 4.33 -10.44
C ILE A 402 12.22 5.63 -10.17
N SER A 403 11.50 6.75 -9.99
CA SER A 403 12.10 8.05 -9.69
C SER A 403 12.72 8.06 -8.29
N MET A 404 12.02 7.50 -7.29
CA MET A 404 12.47 7.44 -5.90
C MET A 404 13.75 6.61 -5.77
N LEU A 405 13.76 5.38 -6.26
CA LEU A 405 14.92 4.50 -6.17
C LEU A 405 16.04 4.91 -7.14
N GLY A 406 15.69 5.58 -8.23
CA GLY A 406 16.65 6.11 -9.21
C GLY A 406 17.56 7.22 -8.68
N ALA A 407 17.21 7.83 -7.53
CA ALA A 407 18.06 8.79 -6.84
C ALA A 407 19.12 8.15 -5.92
N LEU A 408 19.02 6.85 -5.63
CA LEU A 408 19.94 6.13 -4.75
C LEU A 408 21.21 5.71 -5.50
N PRO A 409 22.43 6.05 -5.00
CA PRO A 409 23.65 5.97 -5.79
C PRO A 409 24.04 4.56 -6.27
N ASN A 410 23.84 3.52 -5.46
CA ASN A 410 24.26 2.15 -5.73
C ASN A 410 23.13 1.13 -5.67
N MET A 411 21.88 1.59 -5.64
CA MET A 411 20.70 0.73 -5.72
C MET A 411 20.54 0.19 -7.13
N ARG A 412 20.68 -1.11 -7.29
CA ARG A 412 20.33 -1.77 -8.56
C ARG A 412 18.86 -2.08 -8.56
N TYR A 413 18.10 -1.47 -9.46
CA TYR A 413 16.67 -1.69 -9.55
C TYR A 413 16.32 -2.41 -10.86
N LEU A 414 15.96 -3.69 -10.75
CA LEU A 414 15.62 -4.56 -11.87
C LEU A 414 14.13 -4.54 -12.14
N ALA A 415 13.73 -4.48 -13.40
CA ALA A 415 12.34 -4.44 -13.85
C ALA A 415 12.07 -5.56 -14.86
N PRO A 416 11.73 -6.77 -14.42
CA PRO A 416 11.42 -7.90 -15.29
C PRO A 416 10.14 -7.66 -16.09
N ALA A 417 10.10 -8.12 -17.33
CA ALA A 417 8.94 -8.06 -18.22
C ALA A 417 8.04 -9.32 -18.13
N CYS A 418 8.51 -10.38 -17.47
CA CYS A 418 7.83 -11.67 -17.38
C CYS A 418 8.30 -12.50 -16.17
N MET A 419 7.59 -13.61 -15.93
CA MET A 419 7.87 -14.54 -14.85
C MET A 419 9.29 -15.12 -14.93
N GLU A 420 9.74 -15.49 -16.11
CA GLU A 420 11.05 -16.12 -16.33
C GLU A 420 12.19 -15.16 -15.97
N GLU A 421 12.09 -13.89 -16.33
CA GLU A 421 13.05 -12.86 -15.93
C GLU A 421 12.99 -12.58 -14.43
N TYR A 422 11.77 -12.49 -13.84
CA TYR A 422 11.59 -12.26 -12.42
C TYR A 422 12.28 -13.35 -11.58
N LEU A 423 12.03 -14.62 -11.89
CA LEU A 423 12.63 -15.74 -11.16
C LEU A 423 14.16 -15.80 -11.33
N SER A 424 14.66 -15.49 -12.51
CA SER A 424 16.11 -15.39 -12.78
C SER A 424 16.74 -14.25 -11.96
N MET A 425 16.15 -13.05 -11.95
CA MET A 425 16.62 -11.91 -11.18
C MET A 425 16.56 -12.18 -9.67
N LEU A 426 15.49 -12.81 -9.17
CA LEU A 426 15.36 -13.20 -7.77
C LEU A 426 16.45 -14.21 -7.38
N SER A 427 16.64 -15.25 -8.17
CA SER A 427 17.69 -16.25 -7.93
C SER A 427 19.09 -15.62 -7.91
N TRP A 428 19.39 -14.78 -8.91
CA TRP A 428 20.66 -14.08 -8.99
C TRP A 428 20.88 -13.15 -7.79
N SER A 429 19.87 -12.41 -7.34
CA SER A 429 19.98 -11.47 -6.23
C SER A 429 20.34 -12.13 -4.90
N LEU A 430 19.93 -13.39 -4.69
CA LEU A 430 20.29 -14.16 -3.49
C LEU A 430 21.78 -14.51 -3.42
N ASP A 431 22.45 -14.59 -4.55
CA ASP A 431 23.87 -14.91 -4.63
C ASP A 431 24.75 -13.66 -4.87
N HIS A 432 24.15 -12.55 -5.26
CA HIS A 432 24.83 -11.26 -5.41
C HIS A 432 25.18 -10.67 -4.04
N ARG A 433 26.48 -10.33 -3.84
CA ARG A 433 26.99 -9.92 -2.52
C ARG A 433 27.69 -8.56 -2.53
N GLU A 434 27.52 -7.78 -3.57
CA GLU A 434 28.26 -6.52 -3.75
C GLU A 434 27.40 -5.28 -3.38
N HIS A 435 26.17 -5.19 -3.91
CA HIS A 435 25.33 -4.01 -3.80
C HIS A 435 23.90 -4.37 -3.40
N PRO A 436 23.12 -3.42 -2.85
CA PRO A 436 21.68 -3.63 -2.66
C PRO A 436 20.96 -3.79 -4.01
N VAL A 437 20.01 -4.72 -4.05
CA VAL A 437 19.21 -5.02 -5.24
C VAL A 437 17.74 -4.82 -4.91
N ALA A 438 17.03 -4.03 -5.71
CA ALA A 438 15.58 -4.01 -5.73
C ALA A 438 15.06 -4.71 -6.99
N ILE A 439 13.93 -5.42 -6.90
CA ILE A 439 13.26 -6.05 -8.03
C ILE A 439 11.82 -5.56 -8.07
N ARG A 440 11.45 -4.94 -9.17
CA ARG A 440 10.09 -4.46 -9.44
C ARG A 440 9.23 -5.64 -9.82
N VAL A 441 8.34 -6.06 -8.89
CA VAL A 441 7.45 -7.20 -9.15
C VAL A 441 6.32 -6.73 -10.07
N PRO A 442 6.14 -7.35 -11.26
CA PRO A 442 5.16 -6.89 -12.24
C PRO A 442 3.73 -6.77 -11.70
N GLY A 443 3.06 -5.65 -11.99
CA GLY A 443 1.72 -5.33 -11.50
C GLY A 443 0.57 -5.83 -12.39
N ILE A 444 0.85 -6.15 -13.66
CA ILE A 444 -0.17 -6.55 -14.66
C ILE A 444 -0.69 -8.00 -14.53
N GLY A 445 -0.34 -8.70 -13.46
CA GLY A 445 -0.59 -10.13 -13.29
C GLY A 445 0.55 -11.00 -13.81
N LEU A 446 0.45 -12.32 -13.59
CA LEU A 446 1.52 -13.25 -13.97
C LEU A 446 1.55 -13.45 -15.49
N VAL A 447 2.65 -13.04 -16.10
CA VAL A 447 2.91 -13.18 -17.55
C VAL A 447 4.06 -14.13 -17.76
N SER A 448 3.85 -15.23 -18.48
CA SER A 448 4.92 -16.16 -18.90
C SER A 448 5.34 -15.86 -20.35
N ARG A 449 6.64 -15.70 -20.56
CA ARG A 449 7.29 -15.45 -21.86
C ARG A 449 8.57 -16.27 -21.96
N PRO A 450 8.46 -17.59 -22.26
CA PRO A 450 9.63 -18.46 -22.42
C PRO A 450 10.60 -18.01 -23.52
N ASP A 451 10.12 -17.23 -24.48
CA ASP A 451 10.92 -16.61 -25.54
C ASP A 451 11.82 -15.46 -25.03
N LEU A 452 11.52 -14.90 -23.85
CA LEU A 452 12.34 -13.90 -23.16
C LEU A 452 13.15 -14.51 -22.00
N ALA A 453 13.06 -15.82 -21.77
CA ALA A 453 13.76 -16.48 -20.68
C ALA A 453 15.26 -16.19 -20.75
N PRO A 454 15.87 -15.67 -19.66
CA PRO A 454 17.30 -15.43 -19.61
C PRO A 454 18.09 -16.76 -19.68
N ALA A 455 19.37 -16.68 -20.00
CA ALA A 455 20.27 -17.82 -19.87
C ALA A 455 20.34 -18.24 -18.40
N GLU A 456 20.66 -19.52 -18.15
CA GLU A 456 20.72 -20.08 -16.79
C GLU A 456 21.77 -19.37 -15.91
N ASP A 457 22.84 -18.88 -16.53
CA ASP A 457 23.93 -18.12 -15.93
C ASP A 457 23.81 -16.60 -16.13
N ALA A 458 22.61 -16.08 -16.34
CA ALA A 458 22.40 -14.67 -16.57
C ALA A 458 22.89 -13.83 -15.39
N ASP A 459 23.74 -12.85 -15.69
CA ASP A 459 24.29 -11.92 -14.72
C ASP A 459 23.64 -10.55 -14.86
N TYR A 460 23.21 -9.99 -13.75
CA TYR A 460 22.65 -8.64 -13.64
C TYR A 460 23.62 -7.69 -12.90
N GLY A 461 24.89 -8.08 -12.74
CA GLY A 461 25.95 -7.27 -12.12
C GLY A 461 26.35 -6.05 -12.95
N VAL A 462 26.05 -6.04 -14.25
CA VAL A 462 26.27 -4.90 -15.16
C VAL A 462 25.02 -4.71 -15.99
N ALA A 463 24.60 -3.46 -16.16
CA ALA A 463 23.44 -3.16 -17.00
C ALA A 463 23.69 -3.59 -18.45
N ARG A 464 22.88 -4.54 -18.91
CA ARG A 464 22.86 -5.03 -20.29
C ARG A 464 21.42 -5.13 -20.76
N TYR A 465 21.09 -4.36 -21.80
CA TYR A 465 19.76 -4.34 -22.38
C TYR A 465 19.57 -5.54 -23.33
N ASN A 466 18.38 -6.11 -23.31
CA ASN A 466 18.04 -7.23 -24.18
C ASN A 466 17.39 -6.75 -25.47
N VAL A 467 18.08 -6.90 -26.60
CA VAL A 467 17.52 -6.62 -27.93
C VAL A 467 16.69 -7.82 -28.37
N VAL A 468 15.36 -7.68 -28.32
CA VAL A 468 14.43 -8.74 -28.70
C VAL A 468 14.18 -8.79 -30.20
N ARG A 469 14.23 -7.62 -30.86
CA ARG A 469 14.11 -7.50 -32.30
C ARG A 469 15.08 -6.44 -32.78
N GLN A 470 15.89 -6.76 -33.79
CA GLN A 470 16.74 -5.79 -34.48
C GLN A 470 15.98 -5.14 -35.63
N GLY A 471 16.06 -3.82 -35.72
CA GLY A 471 15.48 -3.00 -36.77
C GLY A 471 16.41 -1.88 -37.16
N ARG A 472 15.87 -0.80 -37.73
CA ARG A 472 16.60 0.38 -38.17
C ARG A 472 15.81 1.65 -37.92
N ASP A 473 16.49 2.78 -37.93
CA ASP A 473 15.96 4.14 -37.85
C ASP A 473 15.17 4.46 -36.56
N VAL A 474 14.30 3.56 -36.08
CA VAL A 474 13.49 3.74 -34.86
C VAL A 474 13.80 2.64 -33.87
N ALA A 475 14.04 2.99 -32.60
CA ALA A 475 14.14 2.05 -31.51
C ALA A 475 13.05 2.32 -30.49
N VAL A 476 12.42 1.24 -30.01
CA VAL A 476 11.42 1.21 -28.96
C VAL A 476 12.02 0.51 -27.75
N LEU A 477 12.30 1.27 -26.69
CA LEU A 477 12.82 0.78 -25.42
C LEU A 477 11.66 0.75 -24.42
N ALA A 478 11.22 -0.43 -23.99
CA ALA A 478 10.05 -0.58 -23.15
C ALA A 478 10.37 -1.35 -21.87
N LEU A 479 10.25 -0.67 -20.73
CA LEU A 479 10.70 -1.15 -19.43
C LEU A 479 9.62 -2.00 -18.73
N GLY A 480 10.02 -3.16 -18.20
CA GLY A 480 9.20 -3.98 -17.30
C GLY A 480 7.81 -4.32 -17.86
N ASP A 481 6.77 -3.99 -17.12
CA ASP A 481 5.37 -4.24 -17.48
C ASP A 481 4.98 -3.66 -18.87
N PHE A 482 5.64 -2.59 -19.29
CA PHE A 482 5.36 -1.95 -20.58
C PHE A 482 6.07 -2.59 -21.78
N PHE A 483 6.85 -3.64 -21.58
CA PHE A 483 7.47 -4.35 -22.70
C PHE A 483 6.42 -4.85 -23.72
N LYS A 484 5.31 -5.41 -23.27
CA LYS A 484 4.20 -5.83 -24.14
C LYS A 484 3.56 -4.65 -24.89
N LEU A 485 3.49 -3.48 -24.28
CA LEU A 485 3.00 -2.26 -24.94
C LEU A 485 3.98 -1.80 -26.03
N GLY A 486 5.29 -1.80 -25.72
CA GLY A 486 6.35 -1.50 -26.70
C GLY A 486 6.36 -2.47 -27.89
N GLU A 487 6.13 -3.75 -27.64
CA GLU A 487 5.99 -4.76 -28.71
C GLU A 487 4.81 -4.45 -29.64
N ARG A 488 3.67 -4.01 -29.10
CA ARG A 488 2.50 -3.56 -29.88
C ARG A 488 2.82 -2.32 -30.72
N VAL A 489 3.58 -1.36 -30.17
CA VAL A 489 4.02 -0.16 -30.91
C VAL A 489 4.95 -0.55 -32.05
N ALA A 490 5.96 -1.40 -31.82
CA ALA A 490 6.86 -1.87 -32.84
C ALA A 490 6.15 -2.65 -33.97
N ASN A 491 5.16 -3.46 -33.61
CA ASN A 491 4.33 -4.18 -34.59
C ASN A 491 3.48 -3.22 -35.44
N ARG A 492 2.94 -2.16 -34.83
CA ARG A 492 2.17 -1.14 -35.57
C ARG A 492 3.04 -0.34 -36.51
N LEU A 493 4.26 0.04 -36.08
CA LEU A 493 5.25 0.70 -36.95
C LEU A 493 5.54 -0.14 -38.21
N ALA A 494 5.73 -1.44 -38.05
CA ALA A 494 5.95 -2.35 -39.18
C ALA A 494 4.71 -2.46 -40.09
N ALA A 495 3.52 -2.69 -39.50
CA ALA A 495 2.31 -2.97 -40.25
C ALA A 495 1.74 -1.76 -40.99
N GLU A 496 1.76 -0.57 -40.39
CA GLU A 496 1.12 0.62 -40.98
C GLU A 496 2.10 1.58 -41.68
N TYR A 497 3.35 1.60 -41.21
CA TYR A 497 4.35 2.55 -41.72
C TYR A 497 5.54 1.89 -42.44
N GLY A 498 5.61 0.56 -42.45
CA GLY A 498 6.72 -0.18 -43.05
C GLY A 498 8.06 0.03 -42.35
N ILE A 499 8.04 0.39 -41.05
CA ILE A 499 9.22 0.66 -40.23
C ILE A 499 9.52 -0.54 -39.35
N GLU A 500 10.59 -1.27 -39.64
CA GLU A 500 11.08 -2.34 -38.77
C GLU A 500 11.89 -1.72 -37.62
N ALA A 501 11.19 -1.49 -36.48
CA ALA A 501 11.81 -0.88 -35.32
C ALA A 501 12.64 -1.89 -34.51
N THR A 502 13.76 -1.45 -33.94
CA THR A 502 14.48 -2.19 -32.90
C THR A 502 13.64 -2.21 -31.64
N LEU A 503 13.35 -3.41 -31.08
CA LEU A 503 12.61 -3.58 -29.84
C LEU A 503 13.55 -4.05 -28.74
N VAL A 504 13.60 -3.30 -27.64
CA VAL A 504 14.54 -3.50 -26.54
C VAL A 504 13.80 -3.65 -25.23
N ASN A 505 14.18 -4.67 -24.43
CA ASN A 505 13.81 -4.82 -23.03
C ASN A 505 14.99 -4.37 -22.16
N PRO A 506 14.92 -3.22 -21.51
CA PRO A 506 16.03 -2.66 -20.74
C PRO A 506 16.38 -3.45 -19.49
N ARG A 507 15.39 -4.05 -18.79
CA ARG A 507 15.55 -4.81 -17.54
C ARG A 507 16.00 -4.00 -16.33
N PHE A 508 16.66 -2.85 -16.50
CA PHE A 508 17.22 -2.00 -15.45
C PHE A 508 16.49 -0.67 -15.39
N ALA A 509 15.89 -0.38 -14.24
CA ALA A 509 15.13 0.85 -14.02
C ALA A 509 16.01 2.00 -13.47
N THR A 510 17.20 1.75 -12.96
CA THR A 510 18.11 2.78 -12.42
C THR A 510 19.37 2.96 -13.24
N GLU A 511 19.91 1.91 -13.84
CA GLU A 511 21.17 1.92 -14.55
C GLU A 511 20.95 1.98 -16.08
N LEU A 512 21.89 2.58 -16.79
CA LEU A 512 21.89 2.66 -18.24
C LEU A 512 22.96 1.74 -18.83
N ASP A 513 22.60 0.95 -19.83
CA ASP A 513 23.56 0.28 -20.72
C ASP A 513 24.13 1.30 -21.70
N ARG A 514 25.18 2.02 -21.27
CA ARG A 514 25.77 3.11 -22.01
C ARG A 514 26.38 2.64 -23.34
N GLU A 515 27.04 1.48 -23.34
CA GLU A 515 27.66 0.91 -24.54
C GLU A 515 26.59 0.59 -25.59
N PHE A 516 25.46 0.03 -25.16
CA PHE A 516 24.35 -0.19 -26.07
C PHE A 516 23.72 1.12 -26.56
N LEU A 517 23.51 2.11 -25.69
CA LEU A 517 22.94 3.41 -26.08
C LEU A 517 23.85 4.17 -27.04
N ASP A 518 25.17 4.07 -26.89
CA ASP A 518 26.14 4.66 -27.87
C ASP A 518 26.02 3.98 -29.25
N SER A 519 25.94 2.65 -29.29
CA SER A 519 25.74 1.91 -30.54
C SER A 519 24.39 2.23 -31.18
N LEU A 520 23.33 2.32 -30.32
CA LEU A 520 22.00 2.68 -30.77
C LEU A 520 21.98 4.09 -31.42
N ALA A 521 22.68 5.05 -30.82
CA ALA A 521 22.78 6.42 -31.31
C ALA A 521 23.53 6.53 -32.67
N ALA A 522 24.41 5.59 -32.96
CA ALA A 522 25.12 5.54 -34.24
C ALA A 522 24.26 4.95 -35.37
N GLU A 523 23.27 4.09 -35.04
CA GLU A 523 22.51 3.33 -36.03
C GLU A 523 21.05 3.78 -36.19
N HIS A 524 20.52 4.58 -35.24
CA HIS A 524 19.12 4.98 -35.20
C HIS A 524 18.98 6.50 -35.25
N ARG A 525 17.81 6.95 -35.72
CA ARG A 525 17.44 8.37 -35.79
C ARG A 525 16.46 8.78 -34.71
N VAL A 526 15.63 7.84 -34.26
CA VAL A 526 14.59 8.06 -33.25
C VAL A 526 14.68 6.98 -32.20
N VAL A 527 14.62 7.40 -30.94
CA VAL A 527 14.45 6.52 -29.76
C VAL A 527 13.20 6.94 -29.00
N ILE A 528 12.30 6.00 -28.77
CA ILE A 528 11.18 6.19 -27.83
C ILE A 528 11.35 5.27 -26.63
N THR A 529 11.06 5.81 -25.43
CA THR A 529 11.10 5.04 -24.17
C THR A 529 9.72 4.96 -23.57
N LEU A 530 9.38 3.81 -23.02
CA LEU A 530 8.10 3.54 -22.34
C LEU A 530 8.37 3.02 -20.93
N GLU A 531 7.78 3.67 -19.92
CA GLU A 531 7.81 3.23 -18.53
C GLU A 531 6.44 3.49 -17.86
N ASP A 532 6.05 2.63 -16.93
CA ASP A 532 4.83 2.78 -16.13
C ASP A 532 5.09 3.47 -14.77
N GLY A 533 6.11 4.31 -14.74
CA GLY A 533 6.45 5.24 -13.69
C GLY A 533 6.13 6.68 -14.08
N ILE A 534 6.32 7.62 -13.15
CA ILE A 534 6.26 9.06 -13.48
C ILE A 534 7.43 9.44 -14.38
N LEU A 535 7.18 10.36 -15.32
CA LEU A 535 8.24 10.89 -16.21
C LEU A 535 9.32 11.64 -15.43
N ASP A 536 8.90 12.50 -14.48
CA ASP A 536 9.81 13.36 -13.72
C ASP A 536 10.80 12.51 -12.89
N GLY A 537 12.09 12.57 -13.25
CA GLY A 537 13.14 11.75 -12.64
C GLY A 537 13.08 10.27 -13.02
N GLY A 538 12.24 9.89 -13.99
CA GLY A 538 12.06 8.53 -14.46
C GLY A 538 13.26 7.98 -15.24
N TRP A 539 13.17 6.70 -15.59
CA TRP A 539 14.21 6.04 -16.38
C TRP A 539 14.31 6.62 -17.81
N GLY A 540 13.18 6.93 -18.44
CA GLY A 540 13.15 7.50 -19.80
C GLY A 540 13.82 8.88 -19.87
N GLU A 541 13.65 9.75 -18.87
CA GLU A 541 14.36 11.02 -18.80
C GLU A 541 15.89 10.84 -18.71
N ARG A 542 16.37 9.85 -17.98
CA ARG A 542 17.81 9.53 -17.90
C ARG A 542 18.35 9.05 -19.23
N VAL A 543 17.60 8.23 -19.98
CA VAL A 543 17.95 7.82 -21.34
C VAL A 543 17.99 9.03 -22.27
N ALA A 544 16.96 9.89 -22.23
CA ALA A 544 16.90 11.10 -23.04
C ALA A 544 18.05 12.06 -22.73
N CYS A 545 18.37 12.26 -21.46
CA CYS A 545 19.50 13.09 -21.03
C CYS A 545 20.84 12.53 -21.54
N TYR A 546 21.03 11.21 -21.48
CA TYR A 546 22.24 10.56 -22.00
C TYR A 546 22.40 10.76 -23.53
N LEU A 547 21.30 10.65 -24.25
CA LEU A 547 21.29 10.81 -25.72
C LEU A 547 21.24 12.27 -26.20
N ALA A 548 21.08 13.25 -25.32
CA ALA A 548 20.84 14.66 -25.65
C ALA A 548 21.95 15.31 -26.50
N CYS A 549 23.19 14.82 -26.39
CA CYS A 549 24.33 15.31 -27.19
C CYS A 549 24.58 14.49 -28.47
N THR A 550 23.69 13.58 -28.83
CA THR A 550 23.74 12.79 -30.06
C THR A 550 22.76 13.33 -31.10
N PRO A 551 22.87 12.95 -32.39
CA PRO A 551 21.88 13.36 -33.40
C PRO A 551 20.51 12.65 -33.28
N VAL A 552 20.35 11.71 -32.34
CA VAL A 552 19.13 10.95 -32.15
C VAL A 552 18.02 11.83 -31.52
N ARG A 553 16.83 11.79 -32.10
CA ARG A 553 15.64 12.39 -31.47
C ARG A 553 15.04 11.42 -30.47
N THR A 554 14.82 11.90 -29.27
CA THR A 554 14.23 11.09 -28.20
C THR A 554 12.81 11.56 -27.82
N ARG A 555 11.92 10.60 -27.59
CA ARG A 555 10.61 10.84 -26.96
C ARG A 555 10.39 9.87 -25.81
N THR A 556 10.12 10.41 -24.63
CA THR A 556 9.82 9.63 -23.43
C THR A 556 8.31 9.55 -23.21
N PHE A 557 7.83 8.38 -22.85
CA PHE A 557 6.45 8.12 -22.47
C PHE A 557 6.39 7.51 -21.07
N GLY A 558 5.62 8.12 -20.21
CA GLY A 558 5.38 7.75 -18.82
C GLY A 558 4.22 8.56 -18.26
N ILE A 559 3.96 8.45 -16.98
CA ILE A 559 2.81 9.06 -16.31
C ILE A 559 3.18 10.48 -15.86
N ALA A 560 2.26 11.42 -16.05
CA ALA A 560 2.38 12.77 -15.52
C ALA A 560 2.33 12.73 -13.98
N LYS A 561 3.16 13.55 -13.34
CA LYS A 561 3.22 13.66 -11.89
C LYS A 561 1.90 14.19 -11.33
N GLY A 562 1.28 13.44 -10.43
CA GLY A 562 0.00 13.80 -9.82
C GLY A 562 -0.52 12.69 -8.91
N PHE A 563 -1.70 12.93 -8.33
CA PHE A 563 -2.40 11.97 -7.47
C PHE A 563 -3.76 11.58 -8.11
N PRO A 564 -3.76 10.79 -9.20
CA PRO A 564 -5.03 10.29 -9.76
C PRO A 564 -5.69 9.34 -8.76
N ASP A 565 -7.01 9.47 -8.59
CA ASP A 565 -7.80 8.63 -7.70
C ASP A 565 -8.74 7.72 -8.49
N ARG A 566 -8.85 6.46 -8.09
CA ARG A 566 -9.80 5.45 -8.63
C ARG A 566 -9.86 5.43 -10.16
N TYR A 567 -8.69 5.56 -10.79
CA TYR A 567 -8.57 5.63 -12.24
C TYR A 567 -8.69 4.26 -12.92
N ASP A 568 -9.18 4.25 -14.16
CA ASP A 568 -8.95 3.13 -15.08
C ASP A 568 -7.54 3.23 -15.67
N PRO A 569 -6.70 2.18 -15.57
CA PRO A 569 -5.34 2.24 -16.10
C PRO A 569 -5.24 2.56 -17.60
N ASN A 570 -6.18 2.08 -18.42
CA ASN A 570 -6.16 2.35 -19.86
C ASN A 570 -6.54 3.80 -20.17
N GLU A 571 -7.48 4.37 -19.40
CA GLU A 571 -7.83 5.79 -19.50
C GLU A 571 -6.66 6.68 -19.08
N LEU A 572 -5.98 6.32 -17.97
CA LEU A 572 -4.78 7.03 -17.52
C LEU A 572 -3.67 6.99 -18.57
N LEU A 573 -3.44 5.85 -19.20
CA LEU A 573 -2.50 5.74 -20.34
C LEU A 573 -2.89 6.65 -21.49
N ALA A 574 -4.17 6.66 -21.88
CA ALA A 574 -4.65 7.51 -22.99
C ALA A 574 -4.49 9.00 -22.68
N GLN A 575 -4.80 9.43 -21.45
CA GLN A 575 -4.61 10.81 -20.98
C GLN A 575 -3.14 11.25 -21.04
N ASN A 576 -2.20 10.31 -20.81
CA ASN A 576 -0.76 10.55 -20.92
C ASN A 576 -0.20 10.33 -22.33
N GLY A 577 -1.06 10.16 -23.33
CA GLY A 577 -0.65 9.97 -24.72
C GLY A 577 -0.02 8.60 -25.00
N MET A 578 -0.21 7.62 -24.13
CA MET A 578 0.42 6.29 -24.21
C MET A 578 -0.49 5.26 -24.88
N THR A 579 -1.22 5.67 -25.92
CA THR A 579 -1.88 4.73 -26.82
C THR A 579 -0.90 4.23 -27.89
N VAL A 580 -1.07 3.01 -28.37
CA VAL A 580 -0.22 2.43 -29.43
C VAL A 580 -0.22 3.31 -30.68
N GLU A 581 -1.39 3.88 -31.00
CA GLU A 581 -1.59 4.78 -32.13
C GLU A 581 -0.73 6.04 -32.02
N ASN A 582 -0.84 6.72 -30.88
CA ASN A 582 -0.15 7.98 -30.65
C ASN A 582 1.37 7.79 -30.58
N MET A 583 1.83 6.75 -29.88
CA MET A 583 3.27 6.48 -29.76
C MET A 583 3.92 6.13 -31.11
N ALA A 584 3.23 5.32 -31.93
CA ALA A 584 3.71 5.00 -33.28
C ALA A 584 3.71 6.25 -34.19
N ALA A 585 2.63 7.05 -34.16
CA ALA A 585 2.54 8.29 -34.94
C ALA A 585 3.63 9.30 -34.54
N GLU A 586 3.91 9.45 -33.26
CA GLU A 586 4.95 10.35 -32.75
C GLU A 586 6.36 9.89 -33.15
N ALA A 587 6.64 8.58 -33.13
CA ALA A 587 7.91 8.04 -33.64
C ALA A 587 8.08 8.35 -35.13
N VAL A 588 7.03 8.20 -35.94
CA VAL A 588 7.04 8.53 -37.37
C VAL A 588 7.21 10.04 -37.61
N ARG A 589 6.52 10.88 -36.81
CA ARG A 589 6.68 12.34 -36.87
C ARG A 589 8.14 12.75 -36.66
N LEU A 590 8.75 12.22 -35.59
CA LEU A 590 10.15 12.50 -35.26
C LEU A 590 11.12 11.99 -36.34
N LEU A 591 10.81 10.88 -37.00
CA LEU A 591 11.63 10.32 -38.07
C LEU A 591 11.61 11.20 -39.32
N ASN A 592 10.50 11.92 -39.59
CA ASN A 592 10.34 12.78 -40.79
C ASN A 592 10.81 14.22 -40.56
N GLU A 593 11.06 14.65 -39.36
CA GLU A 593 11.72 15.93 -39.02
C GLU A 593 13.23 15.84 -39.21
#